data_85faac556050a18b352774954fce8f76
#
_entry.id   85faac556050a18b352774954fce8f76
#
_cell.length_a   1.000
_cell.length_b   1.000
_cell.length_c   1.000
_cell.angle_alpha   90.00
_cell.angle_beta   90.00
_cell.angle_gamma   90.00
#
_symmetry.space_group_name_H-M   'P 1'
#
loop_
_entity.id
_entity.type
_entity.pdbx_description
1 polymer ?
#
loop_
_entity_poly.entity_id
_entity_poly.type
_entity_poly.pdbx_seq_one_letter_code
_entity_poly.pdbx_strand_id
1 'polypeptide(L)'
;MTLRFPLMNPALAALSLVLLLGLNSCGLGRMATGVVVWAPEESAVHNGDMVWIWEQSRIRKSFKIERPEGGGSFEVDQWRVKSFPGDGEAKAFLTGFAPLKDSWAVSGKQGLPVREAPDANSNRIYKLGDAEEVKVLAGNGPRVKQGNLEGSWVQILTKDGYSGWVFDYYLTLVVHGPNGSQQVKASGPGDQMVQSVLAQSWYPEDMRSMVEQDRINLTVFRPDAGLRAVVAPQAFLLLLPGPDGQDERLNLPVTDAKKITDSTYDFGGPNQAKVQFTNAEGSKMTLSFVWQGKARSVALALLDDNVGNLINREMAARQQKLSEILSRGTTLVSPTYGTIRLTAEGTFQWDNPGASLDGVPGGKGQILFDWFKDKRLYGEFRAVRFQFGEDAKAPSKVFLYRFLKDGFQLLPADDADLDKAKQTVVNETKSGLSLFFTFQS
;
A
#
# COMPACT_ATOMS: atom_id res chain seq x y z
N MET A 1 60.03 58.32 7.52
CA MET A 1 59.44 57.82 6.27
C MET A 1 58.45 56.72 6.65
N THR A 2 57.19 57.08 6.93
CA THR A 2 56.20 56.21 7.48
C THR A 2 55.25 55.83 6.36
N LEU A 3 55.31 54.56 5.93
CA LEU A 3 54.35 53.94 4.95
C LEU A 3 53.01 53.75 5.63
N ARG A 4 51.98 54.45 5.13
CA ARG A 4 50.54 54.19 5.45
C ARG A 4 49.99 53.19 4.47
N PHE A 5 49.58 52.03 4.98
CA PHE A 5 48.71 51.08 4.23
C PHE A 5 47.26 51.56 4.24
N PRO A 6 46.55 51.49 3.12
CA PRO A 6 45.13 51.85 3.10
C PRO A 6 44.30 50.73 3.76
N LEU A 7 43.39 51.12 4.67
CA LEU A 7 42.41 50.27 5.29
C LEU A 7 41.42 49.70 4.21
N MET A 8 41.45 48.44 4.04
CA MET A 8 40.53 47.72 3.18
C MET A 8 39.11 47.78 3.76
N ASN A 9 38.15 48.16 2.94
CA ASN A 9 36.74 48.36 3.30
C ASN A 9 36.11 47.01 3.73
N PRO A 10 35.55 46.87 4.95
CA PRO A 10 35.03 45.59 5.46
C PRO A 10 33.89 45.01 4.63
N ALA A 11 33.18 45.83 3.83
CA ALA A 11 32.16 45.40 2.92
C ALA A 11 32.64 44.56 1.74
N LEU A 12 33.89 44.81 1.26
CA LEU A 12 34.52 44.03 0.18
C LEU A 12 35.04 42.67 0.66
N ALA A 13 35.49 42.59 1.92
CA ALA A 13 35.92 41.32 2.53
C ALA A 13 34.76 40.38 2.81
N ALA A 14 33.59 40.92 3.19
CA ALA A 14 32.37 40.13 3.39
C ALA A 14 31.81 39.58 2.06
N LEU A 15 31.91 40.37 0.97
CA LEU A 15 31.41 39.92 -0.35
C LEU A 15 32.31 38.81 -0.95
N SER A 16 33.60 38.83 -0.70
CA SER A 16 34.52 37.79 -1.15
C SER A 16 34.35 36.47 -0.36
N LEU A 17 34.00 36.55 0.91
CA LEU A 17 33.75 35.36 1.74
C LEU A 17 32.41 34.68 1.39
N VAL A 18 31.38 35.44 1.03
CA VAL A 18 30.08 34.89 0.59
C VAL A 18 30.22 34.26 -0.79
N LEU A 19 31.06 34.76 -1.69
CA LEU A 19 31.30 34.16 -3.01
C LEU A 19 32.12 32.87 -2.93
N LEU A 20 32.99 32.72 -1.90
CA LEU A 20 33.76 31.48 -1.68
C LEU A 20 32.96 30.39 -1.00
N LEU A 21 31.88 30.71 -0.29
CA LEU A 21 30.94 29.73 0.31
C LEU A 21 29.90 29.22 -0.68
N GLY A 22 29.69 29.92 -1.81
CA GLY A 22 28.75 29.54 -2.86
C GLY A 22 29.29 28.52 -3.88
N LEU A 23 30.56 28.16 -3.87
CA LEU A 23 31.20 27.30 -4.88
C LEU A 23 31.49 25.86 -4.40
N ASN A 24 31.10 25.50 -3.19
CA ASN A 24 31.30 24.13 -2.68
C ASN A 24 30.00 23.31 -2.63
N SER A 25 28.99 23.62 -3.42
CA SER A 25 27.78 22.78 -3.57
C SER A 25 27.69 22.17 -4.97
N CYS A 26 28.82 21.64 -5.48
CA CYS A 26 28.74 20.51 -6.40
C CYS A 26 28.51 19.26 -5.53
N GLY A 27 27.26 19.07 -5.10
CA GLY A 27 26.88 17.98 -4.23
C GLY A 27 27.11 16.65 -4.91
N LEU A 28 27.97 15.86 -4.32
CA LEU A 28 27.94 14.39 -4.33
C LEU A 28 26.65 13.90 -3.60
N GLY A 29 25.49 14.48 -3.95
CA GLY A 29 24.20 14.02 -3.50
C GLY A 29 23.74 12.85 -4.38
N ARG A 30 23.15 11.82 -3.79
CA ARG A 30 22.50 10.77 -4.58
C ARG A 30 21.54 11.41 -5.59
N MET A 31 21.56 10.90 -6.81
CA MET A 31 20.75 11.41 -7.91
C MET A 31 19.27 10.99 -7.78
N ALA A 32 19.05 9.76 -7.31
CA ALA A 32 17.72 9.16 -7.19
C ALA A 32 17.74 7.96 -6.23
N THR A 33 16.56 7.46 -5.91
CA THR A 33 16.37 6.16 -5.24
C THR A 33 15.89 5.15 -6.28
N GLY A 34 16.49 3.95 -6.27
CA GLY A 34 16.10 2.86 -7.14
C GLY A 34 15.46 1.70 -6.39
N VAL A 35 14.65 0.92 -7.08
CA VAL A 35 14.23 -0.42 -6.67
C VAL A 35 14.75 -1.40 -7.70
N VAL A 36 15.50 -2.41 -7.26
CA VAL A 36 16.02 -3.46 -8.13
C VAL A 36 14.87 -4.35 -8.56
N VAL A 37 14.53 -4.33 -9.84
CA VAL A 37 13.44 -5.14 -10.40
C VAL A 37 13.93 -6.45 -11.01
N TRP A 38 15.20 -6.47 -11.46
CA TRP A 38 15.86 -7.66 -11.99
C TRP A 38 17.33 -7.66 -11.56
N ALA A 39 17.62 -8.32 -10.46
CA ALA A 39 18.98 -8.41 -9.94
C ALA A 39 19.91 -9.13 -10.95
N PRO A 40 21.15 -8.64 -11.15
CA PRO A 40 22.14 -9.40 -11.89
C PRO A 40 22.45 -10.73 -11.18
N GLU A 41 22.80 -11.75 -11.95
CA GLU A 41 23.27 -13.03 -11.39
C GLU A 41 24.54 -12.79 -10.55
N GLU A 42 24.67 -13.50 -9.43
CA GLU A 42 25.83 -13.43 -8.52
C GLU A 42 26.13 -12.02 -7.97
N SER A 43 25.12 -11.14 -7.94
CA SER A 43 25.29 -9.77 -7.42
C SER A 43 24.99 -9.67 -5.92
N ALA A 44 25.50 -8.60 -5.30
CA ALA A 44 25.23 -8.30 -3.89
C ALA A 44 23.81 -7.75 -3.65
N VAL A 45 23.03 -7.46 -4.70
CA VAL A 45 21.65 -6.97 -4.61
C VAL A 45 20.66 -8.03 -5.07
N HIS A 46 19.46 -7.96 -4.52
CA HIS A 46 18.37 -8.89 -4.80
C HIS A 46 17.15 -8.13 -5.37
N ASN A 47 16.25 -8.87 -5.99
CA ASN A 47 14.98 -8.29 -6.44
C ASN A 47 14.23 -7.68 -5.26
N GLY A 48 13.79 -6.43 -5.42
CA GLY A 48 13.10 -5.69 -4.38
C GLY A 48 14.02 -4.87 -3.46
N ASP A 49 15.34 -4.95 -3.61
CA ASP A 49 16.24 -4.10 -2.83
C ASP A 49 16.08 -2.64 -3.22
N MET A 50 16.02 -1.76 -2.22
CA MET A 50 16.16 -0.32 -2.42
C MET A 50 17.63 0.02 -2.51
N VAL A 51 17.99 0.87 -3.48
CA VAL A 51 19.38 1.29 -3.74
C VAL A 51 19.42 2.80 -3.97
N TRP A 52 20.55 3.39 -3.66
CA TRP A 52 20.86 4.76 -4.03
C TRP A 52 21.47 4.79 -5.42
N ILE A 53 20.98 5.68 -6.28
CA ILE A 53 21.54 5.93 -7.61
C ILE A 53 22.40 7.19 -7.51
N TRP A 54 23.70 7.01 -7.74
CA TRP A 54 24.68 8.09 -7.69
C TRP A 54 24.94 8.73 -9.05
N GLU A 55 24.94 7.91 -10.09
CA GLU A 55 25.30 8.32 -11.44
C GLU A 55 24.48 7.56 -12.49
N GLN A 56 24.17 8.25 -13.58
CA GLN A 56 23.53 7.67 -14.76
C GLN A 56 24.44 7.85 -16.00
N SER A 57 24.84 6.76 -16.61
CA SER A 57 25.52 6.77 -17.90
C SER A 57 24.49 6.59 -19.02
N ARG A 58 24.25 7.66 -19.79
CA ARG A 58 23.36 7.60 -20.97
C ARG A 58 23.98 6.80 -22.11
N ILE A 59 25.31 6.81 -22.23
CA ILE A 59 26.04 6.10 -23.29
C ILE A 59 26.01 4.59 -23.03
N ARG A 60 26.34 4.18 -21.80
CA ARG A 60 26.34 2.76 -21.40
C ARG A 60 24.94 2.24 -20.99
N LYS A 61 23.96 3.14 -20.90
CA LYS A 61 22.61 2.83 -20.38
C LYS A 61 22.67 2.13 -19.03
N SER A 62 23.50 2.63 -18.11
CA SER A 62 23.74 2.04 -16.79
C SER A 62 23.53 3.04 -15.68
N PHE A 63 23.29 2.52 -14.47
CA PHE A 63 23.33 3.25 -13.21
C PHE A 63 24.49 2.79 -12.36
N LYS A 64 25.14 3.74 -11.67
CA LYS A 64 26.02 3.44 -10.56
C LYS A 64 25.18 3.44 -9.29
N ILE A 65 25.04 2.28 -8.66
CA ILE A 65 24.16 2.07 -7.52
C ILE A 65 24.95 1.66 -6.27
N GLU A 66 24.36 1.91 -5.10
CA GLU A 66 24.87 1.51 -3.79
C GLU A 66 23.70 1.13 -2.88
N ARG A 67 23.92 0.15 -2.00
CA ARG A 67 22.92 -0.21 -0.98
C ARG A 67 22.93 0.79 0.18
N PRO A 68 21.76 1.09 0.81
CA PRO A 68 21.72 1.97 1.98
C PRO A 68 22.62 1.52 3.15
N GLU A 69 22.82 0.21 3.31
CA GLU A 69 23.67 -0.37 4.34
C GLU A 69 25.17 -0.26 4.03
N GLY A 70 25.51 0.27 2.85
CA GLY A 70 26.89 0.34 2.36
C GLY A 70 27.31 -0.94 1.64
N GLY A 71 28.62 -1.11 1.44
CA GLY A 71 29.19 -2.28 0.73
C GLY A 71 29.78 -1.92 -0.63
N GLY A 72 29.91 -0.63 -0.91
CA GLY A 72 30.50 -0.11 -2.15
C GLY A 72 29.45 0.06 -3.27
N SER A 73 29.84 0.85 -4.26
CA SER A 73 29.02 1.13 -5.45
C SER A 73 29.46 0.25 -6.62
N PHE A 74 28.50 -0.16 -7.43
CA PHE A 74 28.75 -0.94 -8.66
C PHE A 74 27.80 -0.51 -9.77
N GLU A 75 28.12 -0.90 -10.99
CA GLU A 75 27.38 -0.50 -12.18
C GLU A 75 26.40 -1.59 -12.59
N VAL A 76 25.14 -1.20 -12.91
CA VAL A 76 24.11 -2.09 -13.41
C VAL A 76 23.39 -1.47 -14.61
N ASP A 77 22.83 -2.27 -15.49
CA ASP A 77 22.00 -1.78 -16.58
C ASP A 77 20.78 -1.01 -16.05
N GLN A 78 20.40 0.11 -16.70
CA GLN A 78 19.31 0.95 -16.25
C GLN A 78 17.98 0.21 -16.15
N TRP A 79 17.70 -0.70 -17.07
CA TRP A 79 16.45 -1.45 -17.11
C TRP A 79 16.27 -2.40 -15.93
N ARG A 80 17.35 -2.74 -15.22
CA ARG A 80 17.33 -3.60 -14.03
C ARG A 80 16.85 -2.89 -12.78
N VAL A 81 16.84 -1.54 -12.79
CA VAL A 81 16.52 -0.72 -11.62
C VAL A 81 15.48 0.32 -12.00
N LYS A 82 14.35 0.30 -11.34
CA LYS A 82 13.34 1.35 -11.48
C LYS A 82 13.73 2.54 -10.61
N SER A 83 13.97 3.69 -11.26
CA SER A 83 14.41 4.93 -10.61
C SER A 83 13.23 5.81 -10.19
N PHE A 84 13.36 6.45 -9.02
CA PHE A 84 12.38 7.35 -8.43
C PHE A 84 13.06 8.62 -7.91
N PRO A 85 12.40 9.79 -7.93
CA PRO A 85 12.94 11.03 -7.39
C PRO A 85 13.31 10.95 -5.91
N GLY A 86 12.57 10.16 -5.12
CA GLY A 86 12.79 10.04 -3.69
C GLY A 86 12.40 8.68 -3.10
N ASP A 87 12.64 8.55 -1.79
CA ASP A 87 12.39 7.30 -1.05
C ASP A 87 10.90 7.00 -0.91
N GLY A 88 10.06 8.02 -0.91
CA GLY A 88 8.61 7.85 -0.76
C GLY A 88 8.00 7.09 -1.94
N GLU A 89 8.31 7.52 -3.15
CA GLU A 89 7.83 6.88 -4.37
C GLU A 89 8.43 5.50 -4.57
N ALA A 90 9.72 5.32 -4.21
CA ALA A 90 10.38 4.02 -4.26
C ALA A 90 9.72 3.02 -3.30
N LYS A 91 9.41 3.42 -2.07
CA LYS A 91 8.69 2.60 -1.08
C LYS A 91 7.27 2.28 -1.53
N ALA A 92 6.55 3.25 -2.10
CA ALA A 92 5.21 3.05 -2.64
C ALA A 92 5.21 2.00 -3.77
N PHE A 93 6.16 2.11 -4.71
CA PHE A 93 6.34 1.10 -5.76
C PHE A 93 6.69 -0.27 -5.16
N LEU A 94 7.65 -0.32 -4.22
CA LEU A 94 8.09 -1.56 -3.59
C LEU A 94 6.94 -2.28 -2.88
N THR A 95 6.02 -1.56 -2.27
CA THR A 95 4.83 -2.14 -1.62
C THR A 95 4.02 -3.01 -2.60
N GLY A 96 3.83 -2.55 -3.84
CA GLY A 96 3.15 -3.32 -4.88
C GLY A 96 4.03 -4.39 -5.54
N PHE A 97 5.33 -4.15 -5.63
CA PHE A 97 6.27 -5.05 -6.28
C PHE A 97 6.79 -6.16 -5.38
N ALA A 98 6.91 -5.95 -4.08
CA ALA A 98 7.46 -6.93 -3.14
C ALA A 98 6.81 -8.33 -3.21
N PRO A 99 5.49 -8.46 -3.38
CA PRO A 99 4.86 -9.77 -3.60
C PRO A 99 5.26 -10.45 -4.91
N LEU A 100 5.68 -9.68 -5.90
CA LEU A 100 6.01 -10.12 -7.25
C LEU A 100 7.51 -10.18 -7.52
N LYS A 101 8.34 -9.79 -6.54
CA LYS A 101 9.79 -9.62 -6.73
C LYS A 101 10.50 -10.87 -7.27
N ASP A 102 9.97 -12.05 -7.01
CA ASP A 102 10.50 -13.33 -7.50
C ASP A 102 9.55 -14.04 -8.48
N SER A 103 8.58 -13.29 -9.06
CA SER A 103 7.62 -13.80 -10.01
C SER A 103 8.08 -13.58 -11.45
N TRP A 104 7.98 -14.62 -12.23
CA TRP A 104 8.34 -14.68 -13.64
C TRP A 104 7.18 -15.28 -14.43
N ALA A 105 7.19 -15.11 -15.73
CA ALA A 105 6.24 -15.76 -16.60
C ALA A 105 6.92 -16.23 -17.87
N VAL A 106 6.43 -17.34 -18.43
CA VAL A 106 6.88 -17.88 -19.72
C VAL A 106 5.75 -17.72 -20.72
N SER A 107 6.08 -17.20 -21.91
CA SER A 107 5.12 -17.12 -23.01
C SER A 107 4.77 -18.50 -23.53
N GLY A 108 3.48 -18.86 -23.50
CA GLY A 108 2.95 -20.08 -24.09
C GLY A 108 2.54 -19.91 -25.57
N LYS A 109 2.89 -18.77 -26.20
CA LYS A 109 2.53 -18.47 -27.57
C LYS A 109 3.54 -17.55 -28.23
N GLN A 110 4.07 -17.98 -29.38
CA GLN A 110 4.93 -17.16 -30.21
C GLN A 110 4.21 -15.91 -30.71
N GLY A 111 4.89 -14.75 -30.63
CA GLY A 111 4.38 -13.47 -31.12
C GLY A 111 3.36 -12.80 -30.20
N LEU A 112 3.31 -13.19 -28.92
CA LEU A 112 2.45 -12.56 -27.93
C LEU A 112 2.83 -11.07 -27.78
N PRO A 113 1.90 -10.12 -28.03
CA PRO A 113 2.23 -8.71 -28.08
C PRO A 113 2.44 -8.12 -26.68
N VAL A 114 3.55 -7.41 -26.50
CA VAL A 114 3.79 -6.50 -25.37
C VAL A 114 3.37 -5.09 -25.81
N ARG A 115 2.58 -4.40 -25.01
CA ARG A 115 1.95 -3.12 -25.33
C ARG A 115 2.37 -2.02 -24.37
N GLU A 116 2.25 -0.77 -24.80
CA GLU A 116 2.55 0.41 -23.99
C GLU A 116 1.59 0.60 -22.82
N ALA A 117 0.31 0.24 -23.00
CA ALA A 117 -0.73 0.35 -21.99
C ALA A 117 -1.55 -0.94 -21.89
N PRO A 118 -2.28 -1.18 -20.79
CA PRO A 118 -3.13 -2.35 -20.59
C PRO A 118 -4.42 -2.28 -21.40
N ASP A 119 -4.28 -2.15 -22.72
CA ASP A 119 -5.36 -2.03 -23.70
C ASP A 119 -5.00 -2.78 -24.99
N ALA A 120 -5.97 -3.52 -25.52
CA ALA A 120 -5.85 -4.26 -26.78
C ALA A 120 -5.54 -3.38 -28.01
N ASN A 121 -5.92 -2.10 -27.95
CA ASN A 121 -5.69 -1.11 -29.03
C ASN A 121 -4.41 -0.30 -28.84
N SER A 122 -3.73 -0.44 -27.68
CA SER A 122 -2.47 0.25 -27.42
C SER A 122 -1.36 -0.21 -28.35
N ASN A 123 -0.38 0.65 -28.61
CA ASN A 123 0.77 0.35 -29.46
C ASN A 123 1.52 -0.89 -28.98
N ARG A 124 1.98 -1.70 -29.93
CA ARG A 124 2.85 -2.85 -29.65
C ARG A 124 4.30 -2.39 -29.63
N ILE A 125 4.99 -2.64 -28.52
CA ILE A 125 6.40 -2.26 -28.34
C ILE A 125 7.35 -3.45 -28.51
N TYR A 126 6.83 -4.69 -28.30
CA TYR A 126 7.62 -5.91 -28.41
C TYR A 126 6.70 -7.10 -28.76
N LYS A 127 7.28 -8.22 -29.18
CA LYS A 127 6.59 -9.50 -29.38
C LYS A 127 7.40 -10.59 -28.70
N LEU A 128 6.81 -11.25 -27.71
CA LEU A 128 7.44 -12.36 -27.03
C LEU A 128 7.65 -13.54 -27.97
N GLY A 129 8.80 -14.18 -27.86
CA GLY A 129 9.10 -15.45 -28.49
C GLY A 129 8.30 -16.60 -27.88
N ASP A 130 8.44 -17.78 -28.48
CA ASP A 130 7.92 -19.01 -27.87
C ASP A 130 8.79 -19.39 -26.66
N ALA A 131 8.15 -19.76 -25.55
CA ALA A 131 8.81 -20.05 -24.29
C ALA A 131 9.74 -18.94 -23.74
N GLU A 132 9.55 -17.70 -24.20
CA GLU A 132 10.32 -16.57 -23.68
C GLU A 132 9.92 -16.27 -22.24
N GLU A 133 10.93 -16.21 -21.36
CA GLU A 133 10.76 -15.91 -19.96
C GLU A 133 10.87 -14.39 -19.72
N VAL A 134 9.93 -13.86 -18.95
CA VAL A 134 9.83 -12.45 -18.62
C VAL A 134 9.60 -12.24 -17.12
N LYS A 135 10.10 -11.13 -16.60
CA LYS A 135 9.87 -10.71 -15.20
C LYS A 135 8.51 -10.09 -15.06
N VAL A 136 7.74 -10.48 -14.05
CA VAL A 136 6.47 -9.82 -13.70
C VAL A 136 6.76 -8.63 -12.80
N LEU A 137 6.32 -7.44 -13.22
CA LEU A 137 6.50 -6.19 -12.48
C LEU A 137 5.23 -5.74 -11.76
N ALA A 138 4.09 -5.92 -12.40
CA ALA A 138 2.77 -5.65 -11.83
C ALA A 138 1.76 -6.59 -12.48
N GLY A 139 0.84 -7.09 -11.70
CA GLY A 139 -0.29 -7.88 -12.14
C GLY A 139 -1.32 -7.75 -11.04
N ASN A 140 -2.54 -7.52 -11.29
CA ASN A 140 -3.70 -7.46 -10.38
C ASN A 140 -4.76 -6.51 -10.95
N GLY A 141 -4.68 -6.21 -12.27
CA GLY A 141 -5.74 -5.50 -12.96
C GLY A 141 -7.02 -6.36 -12.98
N PRO A 142 -8.17 -5.73 -13.19
CA PRO A 142 -9.43 -6.44 -13.36
C PRO A 142 -9.32 -7.41 -14.54
N ARG A 143 -9.99 -8.55 -14.42
CA ARG A 143 -10.15 -9.45 -15.57
C ARG A 143 -11.02 -8.79 -16.61
N VAL A 144 -10.54 -8.83 -17.83
CA VAL A 144 -11.24 -8.25 -18.99
C VAL A 144 -11.41 -9.29 -20.08
N LYS A 145 -12.46 -9.15 -20.88
CA LYS A 145 -12.67 -9.98 -22.06
C LYS A 145 -12.05 -9.32 -23.29
N GLN A 146 -11.26 -10.10 -24.03
CA GLN A 146 -10.74 -9.74 -25.35
C GLN A 146 -11.21 -10.78 -26.37
N GLY A 147 -12.28 -10.47 -27.08
CA GLY A 147 -12.98 -11.46 -27.89
C GLY A 147 -13.52 -12.60 -27.00
N ASN A 148 -13.08 -13.85 -27.26
CA ASN A 148 -13.46 -15.02 -26.50
C ASN A 148 -12.47 -15.34 -25.37
N LEU A 149 -11.41 -14.53 -25.20
CA LEU A 149 -10.39 -14.73 -24.17
C LEU A 149 -10.70 -13.88 -22.95
N GLU A 150 -10.55 -14.44 -21.78
CA GLU A 150 -10.69 -13.75 -20.51
C GLU A 150 -9.37 -13.81 -19.73
N GLY A 151 -8.87 -12.65 -19.30
CA GLY A 151 -7.60 -12.55 -18.61
C GLY A 151 -7.41 -11.16 -18.01
N SER A 152 -6.23 -10.94 -17.46
CA SER A 152 -5.81 -9.66 -16.90
C SER A 152 -4.59 -9.12 -17.65
N TRP A 153 -4.37 -7.82 -17.55
CA TRP A 153 -3.16 -7.21 -18.05
C TRP A 153 -2.06 -7.29 -17.00
N VAL A 154 -0.91 -7.82 -17.39
CA VAL A 154 0.28 -7.98 -16.56
C VAL A 154 1.40 -7.12 -17.11
N GLN A 155 2.01 -6.30 -16.27
CA GLN A 155 3.20 -5.57 -16.65
C GLN A 155 4.42 -6.46 -16.54
N ILE A 156 5.19 -6.55 -17.60
CA ILE A 156 6.38 -7.41 -17.68
C ILE A 156 7.62 -6.61 -18.06
N LEU A 157 8.77 -7.25 -17.83
CA LEU A 157 10.08 -6.79 -18.27
C LEU A 157 10.80 -7.97 -18.95
N THR A 158 11.30 -7.74 -20.17
CA THR A 158 12.07 -8.73 -20.92
C THR A 158 13.56 -8.67 -20.58
N LYS A 159 14.33 -9.70 -20.95
CA LYS A 159 15.80 -9.71 -20.84
C LYS A 159 16.50 -8.60 -21.64
N ASP A 160 15.84 -8.11 -22.68
CA ASP A 160 16.33 -7.01 -23.52
C ASP A 160 15.97 -5.62 -22.95
N GLY A 161 15.32 -5.56 -21.79
CA GLY A 161 14.95 -4.33 -21.10
C GLY A 161 13.65 -3.67 -21.61
N TYR A 162 12.85 -4.34 -22.44
CA TYR A 162 11.52 -3.85 -22.83
C TYR A 162 10.54 -4.06 -21.66
N SER A 163 9.90 -2.99 -21.22
CA SER A 163 8.82 -3.06 -20.23
C SER A 163 7.50 -2.63 -20.83
N GLY A 164 6.46 -3.43 -20.63
CA GLY A 164 5.13 -3.16 -21.13
C GLY A 164 4.09 -4.13 -20.60
N TRP A 165 2.91 -4.09 -21.21
CA TRP A 165 1.74 -4.84 -20.76
C TRP A 165 1.44 -6.01 -21.68
N VAL A 166 1.20 -7.17 -21.10
CA VAL A 166 0.82 -8.41 -21.80
C VAL A 166 -0.49 -8.91 -21.22
N PHE A 167 -1.35 -9.42 -22.09
CA PHE A 167 -2.56 -10.12 -21.66
C PHE A 167 -2.19 -11.53 -21.20
N ASP A 168 -2.48 -11.86 -19.95
CA ASP A 168 -1.93 -13.03 -19.25
C ASP A 168 -2.44 -14.40 -19.75
N TYR A 169 -3.47 -14.42 -20.58
CA TYR A 169 -4.11 -15.65 -21.07
C TYR A 169 -3.12 -16.71 -21.60
N TYR A 170 -2.01 -16.27 -22.19
CA TYR A 170 -0.96 -17.13 -22.73
C TYR A 170 0.36 -17.08 -21.92
N LEU A 171 0.32 -16.57 -20.71
CA LEU A 171 1.47 -16.58 -19.82
C LEU A 171 1.35 -17.72 -18.79
N THR A 172 2.44 -18.45 -18.60
CA THR A 172 2.57 -19.42 -17.50
C THR A 172 3.52 -18.86 -16.46
N LEU A 173 3.08 -18.75 -15.22
CA LEU A 173 3.94 -18.28 -14.13
C LEU A 173 5.07 -19.27 -13.86
N VAL A 174 6.23 -18.71 -13.58
CA VAL A 174 7.46 -19.44 -13.21
C VAL A 174 8.04 -18.76 -11.97
N VAL A 175 8.59 -19.54 -11.06
CA VAL A 175 9.35 -19.01 -9.93
C VAL A 175 10.74 -19.59 -9.96
N HIS A 176 11.74 -18.72 -9.83
CA HIS A 176 13.12 -19.09 -9.67
C HIS A 176 13.43 -19.33 -8.20
N GLY A 177 13.53 -20.60 -7.81
CA GLY A 177 14.01 -20.99 -6.49
C GLY A 177 15.53 -21.21 -6.49
N PRO A 178 16.15 -21.42 -5.30
CA PRO A 178 17.59 -21.65 -5.16
C PRO A 178 18.12 -22.88 -5.92
N ASN A 179 17.23 -23.75 -6.40
CA ASN A 179 17.56 -24.97 -7.17
C ASN A 179 17.16 -24.89 -8.66
N GLY A 180 16.98 -23.68 -9.21
CA GLY A 180 16.59 -23.47 -10.61
C GLY A 180 15.13 -23.11 -10.82
N SER A 181 14.75 -22.84 -12.09
CA SER A 181 13.40 -22.47 -12.49
C SER A 181 12.45 -23.64 -12.32
N GLN A 182 11.44 -23.50 -11.47
CA GLN A 182 10.33 -24.43 -11.39
C GLN A 182 9.13 -23.83 -12.12
N GLN A 183 8.71 -24.49 -13.21
CA GLN A 183 7.43 -24.16 -13.84
C GLN A 183 6.30 -24.58 -12.90
N VAL A 184 5.47 -23.65 -12.53
CA VAL A 184 4.16 -23.96 -11.97
C VAL A 184 3.32 -24.47 -13.13
N LYS A 185 3.39 -25.76 -13.42
CA LYS A 185 2.44 -26.39 -14.33
C LYS A 185 1.06 -26.32 -13.66
N ALA A 186 0.30 -25.29 -13.98
CA ALA A 186 -1.14 -25.42 -13.94
C ALA A 186 -1.47 -26.61 -14.87
N SER A 187 -2.19 -27.59 -14.37
CA SER A 187 -2.50 -28.83 -15.09
C SER A 187 -3.28 -28.48 -16.36
N GLY A 188 -2.58 -28.40 -17.51
CA GLY A 188 -3.16 -28.17 -18.83
C GLY A 188 -3.22 -26.69 -19.25
N PRO A 189 -3.34 -26.40 -20.55
CA PRO A 189 -3.69 -25.08 -21.03
C PRO A 189 -5.11 -24.80 -20.59
N GLY A 190 -5.30 -24.01 -19.53
CA GLY A 190 -6.58 -23.42 -19.29
C GLY A 190 -7.34 -23.69 -18.03
N ASP A 191 -6.78 -24.10 -16.89
CA ASP A 191 -7.55 -23.82 -15.68
C ASP A 191 -7.22 -22.42 -15.15
N GLN A 192 -7.88 -21.42 -15.77
CA GLN A 192 -7.73 -20.00 -15.43
C GLN A 192 -7.98 -19.72 -13.94
N MET A 193 -8.82 -20.56 -13.30
CA MET A 193 -9.12 -20.43 -11.89
C MET A 193 -7.92 -20.82 -11.01
N VAL A 194 -7.24 -21.91 -11.34
CA VAL A 194 -6.01 -22.31 -10.64
C VAL A 194 -4.92 -21.27 -10.83
N GLN A 195 -4.76 -20.76 -12.04
CA GLN A 195 -3.80 -19.70 -12.32
C GLN A 195 -4.12 -18.43 -11.54
N SER A 196 -5.41 -18.07 -11.44
CA SER A 196 -5.84 -16.93 -10.62
C SER A 196 -5.44 -17.09 -9.15
N VAL A 197 -5.63 -18.29 -8.58
CA VAL A 197 -5.22 -18.56 -7.19
C VAL A 197 -3.71 -18.44 -7.01
N LEU A 198 -2.92 -18.93 -7.96
CA LEU A 198 -1.47 -18.96 -7.87
C LEU A 198 -0.80 -17.62 -8.20
N ALA A 199 -1.41 -16.83 -9.10
CA ALA A 199 -0.82 -15.61 -9.65
C ALA A 199 -1.20 -14.32 -8.93
N GLN A 200 -2.32 -14.34 -8.20
CA GLN A 200 -2.89 -13.11 -7.63
C GLN A 200 -2.77 -13.09 -6.10
N SER A 201 -2.80 -11.88 -5.54
CA SER A 201 -2.99 -11.70 -4.11
C SER A 201 -4.48 -11.69 -3.81
N TRP A 202 -4.91 -12.56 -2.91
CA TRP A 202 -6.28 -12.69 -2.47
C TRP A 202 -6.41 -12.10 -1.09
N TYR A 203 -7.28 -11.13 -0.93
CA TYR A 203 -7.46 -10.40 0.33
C TYR A 203 -8.67 -10.91 1.11
N PRO A 204 -8.69 -10.83 2.44
CA PRO A 204 -9.90 -11.10 3.21
C PRO A 204 -11.10 -10.36 2.64
N GLU A 205 -12.26 -11.02 2.52
CA GLU A 205 -13.46 -10.41 1.90
C GLU A 205 -13.90 -9.13 2.65
N ASP A 206 -13.58 -9.03 3.93
CA ASP A 206 -13.82 -7.82 4.72
C ASP A 206 -13.05 -6.60 4.16
N MET A 207 -11.84 -6.79 3.61
CA MET A 207 -11.10 -5.69 2.98
C MET A 207 -11.83 -5.18 1.72
N ARG A 208 -12.39 -6.06 0.91
CA ARG A 208 -13.24 -5.67 -0.22
C ARG A 208 -14.47 -4.89 0.27
N SER A 209 -15.13 -5.39 1.30
CA SER A 209 -16.27 -4.72 1.91
C SER A 209 -15.92 -3.33 2.45
N MET A 210 -14.72 -3.13 2.99
CA MET A 210 -14.22 -1.81 3.42
C MET A 210 -14.11 -0.85 2.23
N VAL A 211 -13.61 -1.31 1.09
CA VAL A 211 -13.52 -0.50 -0.15
C VAL A 211 -14.91 -0.15 -0.68
N GLU A 212 -15.80 -1.13 -0.81
CA GLU A 212 -17.17 -0.95 -1.31
C GLU A 212 -17.99 0.00 -0.41
N GLN A 213 -17.68 0.06 0.87
CA GLN A 213 -18.36 0.91 1.85
C GLN A 213 -17.66 2.25 2.09
N ASP A 214 -16.50 2.47 1.49
CA ASP A 214 -15.67 3.66 1.70
C ASP A 214 -15.28 3.85 3.19
N ARG A 215 -14.84 2.73 3.82
CA ARG A 215 -14.51 2.63 5.26
C ARG A 215 -13.25 1.83 5.49
N ILE A 216 -12.13 2.34 4.98
CA ILE A 216 -10.85 1.63 5.02
C ILE A 216 -10.19 1.80 6.39
N ASN A 217 -10.22 0.72 7.19
CA ASN A 217 -9.48 0.65 8.44
C ASN A 217 -8.00 0.32 8.16
N LEU A 218 -7.12 1.31 8.20
CA LEU A 218 -5.70 1.17 7.90
C LEU A 218 -4.93 0.28 8.88
N THR A 219 -5.51 -0.09 10.01
CA THR A 219 -4.87 -1.02 10.96
C THR A 219 -4.82 -2.45 10.41
N VAL A 220 -5.87 -2.86 9.69
CA VAL A 220 -6.01 -4.21 9.12
C VAL A 220 -5.93 -4.21 7.59
N PHE A 221 -6.18 -3.07 6.94
CA PHE A 221 -6.10 -2.93 5.49
C PHE A 221 -4.65 -2.71 5.05
N ARG A 222 -3.94 -3.81 4.78
CA ARG A 222 -2.50 -3.80 4.51
C ARG A 222 -2.15 -4.59 3.27
N PRO A 223 -1.07 -4.19 2.55
CA PRO A 223 -0.64 -4.87 1.32
C PRO A 223 -0.20 -6.32 1.54
N ASP A 224 0.29 -6.67 2.74
CA ASP A 224 0.75 -8.01 3.08
C ASP A 224 -0.36 -8.94 3.57
N ALA A 225 -1.58 -8.44 3.78
CA ALA A 225 -2.73 -9.24 4.19
C ALA A 225 -3.19 -10.22 3.11
N GLY A 226 -3.86 -11.28 3.53
CA GLY A 226 -4.52 -12.26 2.67
C GLY A 226 -3.63 -13.41 2.23
N LEU A 227 -4.03 -14.05 1.14
CA LEU A 227 -3.41 -15.26 0.59
C LEU A 227 -2.48 -14.92 -0.56
N ARG A 228 -1.31 -15.53 -0.55
CA ARG A 228 -0.36 -15.57 -1.67
C ARG A 228 0.15 -16.97 -1.86
N ALA A 229 0.25 -17.39 -3.09
CA ALA A 229 0.93 -18.65 -3.42
C ALA A 229 2.45 -18.41 -3.47
N VAL A 230 3.19 -19.33 -2.86
CA VAL A 230 4.65 -19.46 -3.00
C VAL A 230 4.91 -20.78 -3.70
N VAL A 231 5.84 -20.78 -4.62
CA VAL A 231 6.04 -21.91 -5.50
C VAL A 231 7.21 -22.79 -5.09
N ALA A 232 8.19 -22.22 -4.38
CA ALA A 232 9.32 -23.00 -3.87
C ALA A 232 9.67 -22.58 -2.42
N PRO A 233 9.34 -23.38 -1.41
CA PRO A 233 8.49 -24.58 -1.46
C PRO A 233 7.05 -24.23 -1.77
N GLN A 234 6.35 -25.12 -2.48
CA GLN A 234 4.96 -24.87 -2.88
C GLN A 234 4.06 -24.76 -1.65
N ALA A 235 3.55 -23.58 -1.41
CA ALA A 235 2.73 -23.28 -0.23
C ALA A 235 1.79 -22.10 -0.46
N PHE A 236 0.72 -22.05 0.32
CA PHE A 236 -0.08 -20.85 0.51
C PHE A 236 0.38 -20.12 1.78
N LEU A 237 0.80 -18.87 1.63
CA LEU A 237 1.04 -17.97 2.75
C LEU A 237 -0.22 -17.17 3.00
N LEU A 238 -0.84 -17.36 4.16
CA LEU A 238 -2.04 -16.64 4.57
C LEU A 238 -1.71 -15.75 5.77
N LEU A 239 -1.93 -14.45 5.61
CA LEU A 239 -1.82 -13.48 6.68
C LEU A 239 -3.20 -12.89 6.96
N LEU A 240 -3.68 -13.08 8.17
CA LEU A 240 -4.93 -12.51 8.66
C LEU A 240 -4.60 -11.43 9.70
N PRO A 241 -4.76 -10.13 9.35
CA PRO A 241 -4.49 -9.06 10.29
C PRO A 241 -5.46 -9.09 11.47
N GLY A 242 -4.93 -9.00 12.67
CA GLY A 242 -5.72 -8.84 13.89
C GLY A 242 -5.92 -7.37 14.26
N PRO A 243 -7.00 -7.01 14.97
CA PRO A 243 -7.33 -5.62 15.32
C PRO A 243 -6.27 -4.95 16.21
N ASP A 244 -5.55 -5.71 17.02
CA ASP A 244 -4.54 -5.23 17.97
C ASP A 244 -3.10 -5.47 17.46
N GLY A 245 -2.92 -5.67 16.13
CA GLY A 245 -1.64 -6.01 15.52
C GLY A 245 -1.19 -7.44 15.82
N GLN A 246 -2.05 -8.28 16.40
CA GLN A 246 -1.82 -9.70 16.58
C GLN A 246 -2.19 -10.45 15.30
N ASP A 247 -1.29 -10.38 14.34
CA ASP A 247 -1.49 -11.04 13.05
C ASP A 247 -1.38 -12.56 13.18
N GLU A 248 -2.26 -13.27 12.50
CA GLU A 248 -2.12 -14.69 12.30
C GLU A 248 -1.42 -14.95 10.97
N ARG A 249 -0.27 -15.62 11.01
CA ARG A 249 0.53 -15.99 9.84
C ARG A 249 0.54 -17.50 9.69
N LEU A 250 0.00 -17.99 8.59
CA LEU A 250 -0.11 -19.40 8.30
C LEU A 250 0.71 -19.73 7.04
N ASN A 251 1.47 -20.80 7.12
CA ASN A 251 2.14 -21.41 5.98
C ASN A 251 1.49 -22.77 5.75
N LEU A 252 0.79 -22.91 4.63
CA LEU A 252 0.05 -24.11 4.25
C LEU A 252 0.75 -24.76 3.05
N PRO A 253 1.64 -25.77 3.25
CA PRO A 253 2.21 -26.52 2.16
C PRO A 253 1.13 -27.16 1.32
N VAL A 254 1.22 -27.02 0.00
CA VAL A 254 0.24 -27.49 -0.97
C VAL A 254 0.92 -28.34 -2.04
N THR A 255 0.13 -29.06 -2.81
CA THR A 255 0.54 -29.85 -3.98
C THR A 255 -0.10 -29.30 -5.25
N ASP A 256 0.05 -29.99 -6.36
CA ASP A 256 -0.62 -29.62 -7.61
C ASP A 256 -2.14 -29.65 -7.46
N ALA A 257 -2.77 -28.62 -8.00
CA ALA A 257 -4.21 -28.47 -7.94
C ALA A 257 -4.95 -29.58 -8.72
N LYS A 258 -5.92 -30.20 -8.07
CA LYS A 258 -6.84 -31.15 -8.69
C LYS A 258 -8.22 -30.53 -8.76
N LYS A 259 -8.80 -30.45 -9.94
CA LYS A 259 -10.19 -30.00 -10.12
C LYS A 259 -11.13 -31.04 -9.54
N ILE A 260 -12.01 -30.60 -8.62
CA ILE A 260 -13.07 -31.43 -8.03
C ILE A 260 -14.42 -31.14 -8.70
N THR A 261 -14.74 -29.85 -8.86
CA THR A 261 -15.92 -29.36 -9.59
C THR A 261 -15.51 -28.16 -10.46
N ASP A 262 -16.44 -27.57 -11.19
CA ASP A 262 -16.14 -26.37 -12.00
C ASP A 262 -15.71 -25.16 -11.19
N SER A 263 -16.03 -25.13 -9.89
CA SER A 263 -15.65 -24.04 -8.99
C SER A 263 -14.75 -24.47 -7.82
N THR A 264 -14.41 -25.78 -7.70
CA THR A 264 -13.69 -26.30 -6.52
C THR A 264 -12.42 -27.03 -6.94
N TYR A 265 -11.32 -26.70 -6.26
CA TYR A 265 -9.99 -27.25 -6.50
C TYR A 265 -9.38 -27.72 -5.18
N ASP A 266 -8.78 -28.91 -5.20
CA ASP A 266 -8.04 -29.49 -4.09
C ASP A 266 -6.54 -29.30 -4.34
N PHE A 267 -5.89 -28.52 -3.48
CA PHE A 267 -4.45 -28.29 -3.49
C PHE A 267 -3.70 -29.25 -2.55
N GLY A 268 -4.42 -30.15 -1.90
CA GLY A 268 -3.83 -31.21 -1.07
C GLY A 268 -2.93 -30.70 0.05
N GLY A 269 -1.80 -31.40 0.22
CA GLY A 269 -0.84 -31.14 1.27
C GLY A 269 -1.31 -31.57 2.66
N PRO A 270 -0.46 -31.42 3.70
CA PRO A 270 -0.78 -31.86 5.07
C PRO A 270 -1.96 -31.10 5.66
N ASN A 271 -2.23 -29.90 5.16
CA ASN A 271 -3.32 -29.04 5.62
C ASN A 271 -4.62 -29.24 4.82
N GLN A 272 -4.65 -30.14 3.83
CA GLN A 272 -5.83 -30.42 3.00
C GLN A 272 -6.46 -29.16 2.41
N ALA A 273 -5.63 -28.28 1.85
CA ALA A 273 -6.06 -26.99 1.33
C ALA A 273 -6.98 -27.15 0.11
N LYS A 274 -8.16 -26.55 0.18
CA LYS A 274 -9.17 -26.51 -0.91
C LYS A 274 -9.61 -25.09 -1.17
N VAL A 275 -9.77 -24.77 -2.44
CA VAL A 275 -10.29 -23.48 -2.88
C VAL A 275 -11.63 -23.72 -3.58
N GLN A 276 -12.64 -22.96 -3.19
CA GLN A 276 -13.94 -22.92 -3.83
C GLN A 276 -14.25 -21.49 -4.27
N PHE A 277 -14.37 -21.27 -5.57
CA PHE A 277 -14.86 -19.99 -6.09
C PHE A 277 -16.35 -19.84 -5.81
N THR A 278 -16.74 -18.66 -5.30
CA THR A 278 -18.12 -18.39 -4.83
C THR A 278 -18.91 -17.52 -5.78
N ASN A 279 -18.27 -17.01 -6.84
CA ASN A 279 -18.92 -16.26 -7.92
C ASN A 279 -18.42 -16.70 -9.30
N ALA A 280 -19.22 -16.46 -10.32
CA ALA A 280 -18.92 -16.88 -11.70
C ALA A 280 -17.71 -16.10 -12.30
N GLU A 281 -17.49 -14.87 -11.84
CA GLU A 281 -16.38 -14.01 -12.29
C GLU A 281 -15.02 -14.46 -11.75
N GLY A 282 -14.97 -15.42 -10.81
CA GLY A 282 -13.74 -15.90 -10.20
C GLY A 282 -13.00 -14.84 -9.40
N SER A 283 -13.72 -13.83 -8.87
CA SER A 283 -13.14 -12.74 -8.08
C SER A 283 -13.36 -12.92 -6.57
N LYS A 284 -14.11 -13.95 -6.16
CA LYS A 284 -14.36 -14.34 -4.77
C LYS A 284 -14.17 -15.84 -4.61
N MET A 285 -13.55 -16.23 -3.51
CA MET A 285 -13.34 -17.63 -3.17
C MET A 285 -13.34 -17.87 -1.67
N THR A 286 -13.54 -19.13 -1.29
CA THR A 286 -13.30 -19.63 0.07
C THR A 286 -12.12 -20.56 0.06
N LEU A 287 -11.12 -20.29 0.87
CA LEU A 287 -10.03 -21.22 1.20
C LEU A 287 -10.42 -22.02 2.43
N SER A 288 -10.51 -23.35 2.30
CA SER A 288 -10.75 -24.28 3.40
C SER A 288 -9.49 -25.10 3.66
N PHE A 289 -9.12 -25.30 4.92
CA PHE A 289 -7.92 -26.05 5.31
C PHE A 289 -8.03 -26.58 6.73
N VAL A 290 -7.14 -27.51 7.09
CA VAL A 290 -7.00 -28.01 8.46
C VAL A 290 -5.76 -27.37 9.11
N TRP A 291 -5.95 -26.73 10.26
CA TRP A 291 -4.85 -26.13 11.01
C TRP A 291 -4.91 -26.58 12.46
N GLN A 292 -3.82 -27.14 12.97
CA GLN A 292 -3.75 -27.71 14.35
C GLN A 292 -4.92 -28.66 14.66
N GLY A 293 -5.26 -29.51 13.68
CA GLY A 293 -6.35 -30.50 13.79
C GLY A 293 -7.77 -29.94 13.69
N LYS A 294 -7.94 -28.63 13.46
CA LYS A 294 -9.25 -27.99 13.31
C LYS A 294 -9.51 -27.58 11.87
N ALA A 295 -10.69 -27.88 11.36
CA ALA A 295 -11.14 -27.37 10.06
C ALA A 295 -11.38 -25.85 10.16
N ARG A 296 -10.86 -25.11 9.19
CA ARG A 296 -10.99 -23.65 9.08
C ARG A 296 -11.35 -23.26 7.66
N SER A 297 -11.98 -22.11 7.52
CA SER A 297 -12.23 -21.49 6.22
C SER A 297 -12.06 -19.98 6.30
N VAL A 298 -11.60 -19.38 5.21
CA VAL A 298 -11.41 -17.94 5.05
C VAL A 298 -12.01 -17.52 3.72
N ALA A 299 -12.91 -16.55 3.77
CA ALA A 299 -13.46 -15.91 2.57
C ALA A 299 -12.46 -14.86 2.06
N LEU A 300 -12.13 -14.96 0.78
CA LEU A 300 -11.13 -14.16 0.10
C LEU A 300 -11.72 -13.53 -1.16
N ALA A 301 -11.25 -12.36 -1.51
CA ALA A 301 -11.67 -11.64 -2.72
C ALA A 301 -10.49 -10.94 -3.39
N LEU A 302 -10.61 -10.72 -4.69
CA LEU A 302 -9.76 -9.78 -5.41
C LEU A 302 -10.25 -8.36 -5.15
N LEU A 303 -9.31 -7.42 -5.11
CA LEU A 303 -9.62 -5.99 -5.06
C LEU A 303 -9.54 -5.40 -6.47
N ASP A 304 -10.40 -4.45 -6.75
CA ASP A 304 -10.49 -3.82 -8.07
C ASP A 304 -9.37 -2.78 -8.31
N ASP A 305 -8.63 -2.42 -7.25
CA ASP A 305 -7.51 -1.47 -7.32
C ASP A 305 -6.35 -1.97 -6.44
N ASN A 306 -5.17 -1.43 -6.68
CA ASN A 306 -3.98 -1.72 -5.87
C ASN A 306 -4.17 -1.24 -4.43
N VAL A 307 -3.82 -2.08 -3.46
CA VAL A 307 -3.96 -1.77 -2.02
C VAL A 307 -3.21 -0.49 -1.64
N GLY A 308 -2.03 -0.25 -2.20
CA GLY A 308 -1.28 0.99 -1.97
C GLY A 308 -2.04 2.24 -2.43
N ASN A 309 -2.70 2.18 -3.59
CA ASN A 309 -3.54 3.28 -4.08
C ASN A 309 -4.74 3.51 -3.17
N LEU A 310 -5.38 2.43 -2.71
CA LEU A 310 -6.51 2.51 -1.78
C LEU A 310 -6.11 3.14 -0.45
N ILE A 311 -4.96 2.75 0.11
CA ILE A 311 -4.38 3.34 1.31
C ILE A 311 -4.11 4.84 1.12
N ASN A 312 -3.48 5.22 0.01
CA ASN A 312 -3.16 6.62 -0.28
C ASN A 312 -4.42 7.47 -0.44
N ARG A 313 -5.47 6.94 -1.08
CA ARG A 313 -6.78 7.62 -1.17
C ARG A 313 -7.41 7.84 0.20
N GLU A 314 -7.38 6.83 1.06
CA GLU A 314 -7.92 6.94 2.42
C GLU A 314 -7.12 7.97 3.25
N MET A 315 -5.78 7.94 3.16
CA MET A 315 -4.94 8.92 3.85
C MET A 315 -5.23 10.35 3.37
N ALA A 316 -5.36 10.55 2.06
CA ALA A 316 -5.73 11.84 1.49
C ALA A 316 -7.13 12.30 1.95
N ALA A 317 -8.10 11.39 2.00
CA ALA A 317 -9.45 11.68 2.50
C ALA A 317 -9.46 12.08 3.98
N ARG A 318 -8.63 11.44 4.81
CA ARG A 318 -8.44 11.84 6.23
C ARG A 318 -7.83 13.24 6.35
N GLN A 319 -6.79 13.51 5.56
CA GLN A 319 -6.16 14.83 5.53
C GLN A 319 -7.13 15.91 5.04
N GLN A 320 -7.98 15.60 4.06
CA GLN A 320 -9.01 16.51 3.59
C GLN A 320 -10.03 16.86 4.69
N LYS A 321 -10.46 15.90 5.52
CA LYS A 321 -11.35 16.14 6.67
C LYS A 321 -10.73 17.10 7.67
N LEU A 322 -9.43 16.93 7.97
CA LEU A 322 -8.68 17.88 8.82
C LEU A 322 -8.64 19.27 8.19
N SER A 323 -8.26 19.36 6.92
CA SER A 323 -8.16 20.63 6.19
C SER A 323 -9.50 21.36 6.13
N GLU A 324 -10.62 20.63 6.01
CA GLU A 324 -11.97 21.19 6.04
C GLU A 324 -12.30 21.84 7.38
N ILE A 325 -11.86 21.26 8.50
CA ILE A 325 -12.02 21.88 9.83
C ILE A 325 -11.14 23.12 9.92
N LEU A 326 -9.86 23.01 9.57
CA LEU A 326 -8.88 24.11 9.68
C LEU A 326 -9.23 25.31 8.78
N SER A 327 -9.87 25.07 7.64
CA SER A 327 -10.32 26.15 6.74
C SER A 327 -11.39 27.07 7.36
N ARG A 328 -12.08 26.59 8.40
CA ARG A 328 -13.07 27.37 9.15
C ARG A 328 -12.50 28.08 10.36
N GLY A 329 -11.33 27.62 10.83
CA GLY A 329 -10.59 28.19 11.96
C GLY A 329 -9.77 27.13 12.69
N THR A 330 -8.66 27.57 13.26
CA THR A 330 -7.76 26.69 14.03
C THR A 330 -8.11 26.62 15.51
N THR A 331 -8.98 27.50 15.98
CA THR A 331 -9.40 27.60 17.38
C THR A 331 -10.92 27.43 17.49
N LEU A 332 -11.33 26.47 18.29
CA LEU A 332 -12.71 26.15 18.59
C LEU A 332 -12.99 26.55 20.05
N VAL A 333 -13.96 27.40 20.29
CA VAL A 333 -14.25 27.91 21.64
C VAL A 333 -15.67 27.58 22.06
N SER A 334 -15.80 27.05 23.26
CA SER A 334 -17.07 26.80 23.94
C SER A 334 -17.04 27.39 25.34
N PRO A 335 -18.08 28.16 25.75
CA PRO A 335 -18.17 28.65 27.14
C PRO A 335 -18.21 27.52 28.17
N THR A 336 -18.74 26.36 27.79
CA THR A 336 -18.92 25.21 28.72
C THR A 336 -17.79 24.22 28.63
N TYR A 337 -17.25 24.00 27.42
CA TYR A 337 -16.31 22.90 27.14
C TYR A 337 -14.90 23.40 26.78
N GLY A 338 -14.61 24.66 27.08
CA GLY A 338 -13.28 25.25 26.93
C GLY A 338 -12.86 25.50 25.49
N THR A 339 -11.57 25.40 25.25
CA THR A 339 -10.96 25.75 23.97
C THR A 339 -10.17 24.60 23.39
N ILE A 340 -10.39 24.31 22.10
CA ILE A 340 -9.59 23.36 21.32
C ILE A 340 -8.80 24.14 20.28
N ARG A 341 -7.47 24.02 20.29
CA ARG A 341 -6.57 24.57 19.26
C ARG A 341 -6.05 23.44 18.42
N LEU A 342 -6.18 23.55 17.12
CA LEU A 342 -5.77 22.54 16.14
C LEU A 342 -4.58 23.04 15.32
N THR A 343 -3.73 22.12 14.88
CA THR A 343 -2.61 22.42 13.96
C THR A 343 -2.78 21.69 12.62
N ALA A 344 -2.02 22.12 11.62
CA ALA A 344 -2.02 21.48 10.29
C ALA A 344 -1.52 20.03 10.31
N GLU A 345 -0.71 19.68 11.31
CA GLU A 345 -0.18 18.31 11.53
C GLU A 345 -1.20 17.38 12.20
N GLY A 346 -2.40 17.89 12.53
CA GLY A 346 -3.43 17.11 13.21
C GLY A 346 -3.19 16.96 14.70
N THR A 347 -2.38 17.82 15.32
CA THR A 347 -2.29 17.88 16.78
C THR A 347 -3.32 18.85 17.35
N PHE A 348 -3.68 18.65 18.59
CA PHE A 348 -4.57 19.56 19.30
C PHE A 348 -4.09 19.86 20.72
N GLN A 349 -4.57 20.97 21.24
CA GLN A 349 -4.56 21.30 22.65
C GLN A 349 -6.01 21.60 23.06
N TRP A 350 -6.55 20.85 24.05
CA TRP A 350 -7.90 21.07 24.59
C TRP A 350 -7.80 21.54 26.05
N ASP A 351 -8.11 22.80 26.26
CA ASP A 351 -8.06 23.43 27.58
C ASP A 351 -9.47 23.48 28.18
N ASN A 352 -9.58 23.09 29.46
CA ASN A 352 -10.80 23.14 30.26
C ASN A 352 -12.02 22.45 29.63
N PRO A 353 -11.98 21.14 29.36
CA PRO A 353 -13.06 20.44 28.66
C PRO A 353 -14.37 20.34 29.47
N GLY A 354 -14.39 20.85 30.72
CA GLY A 354 -15.54 20.75 31.62
C GLY A 354 -15.56 19.44 32.41
N ALA A 355 -15.96 19.51 33.66
CA ALA A 355 -15.94 18.36 34.59
C ALA A 355 -16.97 17.26 34.24
N SER A 356 -17.93 17.53 33.37
CA SER A 356 -18.99 16.59 32.98
C SER A 356 -18.65 15.74 31.75
N LEU A 357 -17.46 15.91 31.16
CA LEU A 357 -17.08 15.20 29.96
C LEU A 357 -16.26 13.95 30.29
N ASP A 358 -16.96 12.87 30.56
CA ASP A 358 -16.34 11.59 30.92
C ASP A 358 -15.42 11.06 29.81
N GLY A 359 -14.21 10.62 30.17
CA GLY A 359 -13.20 10.12 29.25
C GLY A 359 -12.47 11.19 28.46
N VAL A 360 -12.60 12.49 28.78
CA VAL A 360 -11.87 13.58 28.15
C VAL A 360 -11.01 14.32 29.18
N PRO A 361 -9.74 13.92 29.34
CA PRO A 361 -8.87 14.50 30.37
C PRO A 361 -8.43 15.95 30.07
N GLY A 362 -8.62 16.41 28.83
CA GLY A 362 -8.00 17.64 28.34
C GLY A 362 -6.50 17.46 28.02
N GLY A 363 -5.85 18.54 27.61
CA GLY A 363 -4.43 18.55 27.30
C GLY A 363 -4.13 18.38 25.82
N LYS A 364 -2.91 17.93 25.52
CA LYS A 364 -2.40 17.76 24.15
C LYS A 364 -2.68 16.37 23.60
N GLY A 365 -2.82 16.29 22.28
CA GLY A 365 -3.00 15.02 21.61
C GLY A 365 -3.09 15.12 20.10
N GLN A 366 -3.66 14.08 19.49
CA GLN A 366 -3.86 13.98 18.05
C GLN A 366 -5.35 13.82 17.72
N ILE A 367 -5.80 14.55 16.68
CA ILE A 367 -7.11 14.36 16.07
C ILE A 367 -7.00 13.39 14.92
N LEU A 368 -7.79 12.32 14.94
CA LEU A 368 -7.69 11.18 14.04
C LEU A 368 -9.04 10.91 13.37
N PHE A 369 -9.03 10.68 12.06
CA PHE A 369 -10.23 10.36 11.27
C PHE A 369 -10.26 8.87 10.89
N ASP A 370 -9.93 8.02 11.83
CA ASP A 370 -9.81 6.57 11.70
C ASP A 370 -11.06 5.80 12.17
N TRP A 371 -12.10 6.50 12.55
CA TRP A 371 -13.42 5.96 12.86
C TRP A 371 -14.44 6.36 11.80
N PHE A 372 -15.47 5.53 11.64
CA PHE A 372 -16.52 5.71 10.65
C PHE A 372 -17.89 5.80 11.34
N LYS A 373 -18.83 6.45 10.68
CA LYS A 373 -20.23 6.43 11.09
C LYS A 373 -20.96 5.34 10.32
N ASP A 374 -21.81 4.54 10.98
CA ASP A 374 -22.68 3.58 10.28
C ASP A 374 -23.67 4.33 9.37
N LYS A 375 -23.85 3.84 8.15
CA LYS A 375 -24.75 4.46 7.14
C LYS A 375 -26.21 4.51 7.61
N ARG A 376 -26.59 3.66 8.56
CA ARG A 376 -27.94 3.62 9.14
C ARG A 376 -28.22 4.79 10.10
N LEU A 377 -27.16 5.46 10.60
CA LEU A 377 -27.32 6.63 11.46
C LEU A 377 -27.67 7.85 10.63
N TYR A 378 -28.74 8.54 11.01
CA TYR A 378 -29.24 9.71 10.30
C TYR A 378 -28.32 10.93 10.47
N GLY A 379 -28.47 11.89 9.57
CA GLY A 379 -27.79 13.19 9.63
C GLY A 379 -26.41 13.23 9.01
N GLU A 380 -25.87 14.45 8.88
CA GLU A 380 -24.57 14.77 8.25
C GLU A 380 -23.39 14.62 9.19
N PHE A 381 -23.53 13.78 10.22
CA PHE A 381 -22.43 13.52 11.14
C PHE A 381 -21.34 12.66 10.50
N ARG A 382 -20.10 12.96 10.87
CA ARG A 382 -18.88 12.17 10.58
C ARG A 382 -18.22 11.79 11.89
N ALA A 383 -17.42 10.76 11.90
CA ALA A 383 -16.70 10.32 13.10
C ALA A 383 -15.30 10.96 13.17
N VAL A 384 -14.87 11.25 14.39
CA VAL A 384 -13.53 11.75 14.71
C VAL A 384 -13.10 11.20 16.07
N ARG A 385 -11.81 10.91 16.24
CA ARG A 385 -11.24 10.45 17.51
C ARG A 385 -10.23 11.48 18.00
N PHE A 386 -10.35 11.88 19.26
CA PHE A 386 -9.35 12.63 19.99
C PHE A 386 -8.53 11.66 20.84
N GLN A 387 -7.24 11.60 20.59
CA GLN A 387 -6.30 10.79 21.38
C GLN A 387 -5.44 11.73 22.21
N PHE A 388 -5.50 11.60 23.53
CA PHE A 388 -4.84 12.49 24.50
C PHE A 388 -3.46 11.95 24.84
N GLY A 389 -2.42 12.44 24.17
CA GLY A 389 -1.04 12.01 24.27
C GLY A 389 -0.49 11.46 22.95
N GLU A 390 0.81 11.16 22.93
CA GLU A 390 1.53 10.69 21.74
C GLU A 390 1.56 9.16 21.63
N ASP A 391 1.35 8.44 22.74
CA ASP A 391 1.34 6.97 22.76
C ASP A 391 0.05 6.42 22.13
N ALA A 392 0.15 5.39 21.32
CA ALA A 392 -0.99 4.68 20.72
C ALA A 392 -1.98 4.11 21.78
N LYS A 393 -1.53 3.89 23.02
CA LYS A 393 -2.34 3.45 24.16
C LYS A 393 -2.88 4.61 25.00
N ALA A 394 -2.60 5.86 24.63
CA ALA A 394 -3.09 7.02 25.34
C ALA A 394 -4.63 7.06 25.35
N PRO A 395 -5.24 7.63 26.40
CA PRO A 395 -6.69 7.78 26.47
C PRO A 395 -7.24 8.41 25.19
N SER A 396 -8.35 7.91 24.71
CA SER A 396 -8.99 8.49 23.52
C SER A 396 -10.50 8.48 23.65
N LYS A 397 -11.14 9.46 23.01
CA LYS A 397 -12.61 9.55 22.91
C LYS A 397 -13.02 9.73 21.48
N VAL A 398 -14.01 8.94 21.06
CA VAL A 398 -14.64 9.05 19.74
C VAL A 398 -15.82 10.00 19.83
N PHE A 399 -15.96 10.85 18.84
CA PHE A 399 -17.09 11.76 18.68
C PHE A 399 -17.69 11.63 17.29
N LEU A 400 -18.98 11.85 17.19
CA LEU A 400 -19.61 12.25 15.94
C LEU A 400 -19.55 13.79 15.84
N TYR A 401 -19.16 14.31 14.68
CA TYR A 401 -19.10 15.75 14.46
C TYR A 401 -19.87 16.19 13.23
N ARG A 402 -20.35 17.43 13.25
CA ARG A 402 -20.85 18.12 12.08
C ARG A 402 -20.56 19.62 12.15
N PHE A 403 -20.56 20.23 10.98
CA PHE A 403 -20.50 21.67 10.89
C PHE A 403 -21.89 22.28 11.07
N LEU A 404 -21.95 23.38 11.77
CA LEU A 404 -23.10 24.26 11.84
C LEU A 404 -22.78 25.52 11.01
N LYS A 405 -23.80 26.41 10.84
CA LYS A 405 -23.60 27.66 10.08
C LYS A 405 -22.39 28.44 10.61
N ASP A 406 -22.30 28.62 11.92
CA ASP A 406 -21.28 29.43 12.58
C ASP A 406 -20.49 28.65 13.64
N GLY A 407 -20.45 27.32 13.54
CA GLY A 407 -19.85 26.50 14.57
C GLY A 407 -19.60 25.06 14.23
N PHE A 408 -19.24 24.33 15.27
CA PHE A 408 -18.86 22.92 15.23
C PHE A 408 -19.55 22.17 16.38
N GLN A 409 -20.21 21.09 16.07
CA GLN A 409 -20.90 20.26 17.06
C GLN A 409 -20.16 18.92 17.20
N LEU A 410 -19.95 18.51 18.45
CA LEU A 410 -19.45 17.19 18.82
C LEU A 410 -20.48 16.45 19.66
N LEU A 411 -20.72 15.18 19.33
CA LEU A 411 -21.51 14.25 20.12
C LEU A 411 -20.56 13.13 20.59
N PRO A 412 -20.31 12.99 21.90
CA PRO A 412 -19.45 11.92 22.39
C PRO A 412 -20.12 10.57 22.15
N ALA A 413 -19.37 9.61 21.62
CA ALA A 413 -19.83 8.24 21.50
C ALA A 413 -19.50 7.46 22.78
N ASP A 414 -20.46 6.67 23.27
CA ASP A 414 -20.26 5.78 24.40
C ASP A 414 -19.67 4.45 23.93
N ASP A 415 -18.93 3.77 24.79
CA ASP A 415 -18.28 2.49 24.45
C ASP A 415 -19.26 1.42 23.93
N ALA A 416 -20.51 1.45 24.41
CA ALA A 416 -21.57 0.56 23.96
C ALA A 416 -22.05 0.84 22.51
N ASP A 417 -21.77 2.04 21.99
CA ASP A 417 -22.13 2.48 20.64
C ASP A 417 -21.01 2.27 19.63
N LEU A 418 -19.88 1.68 20.06
CA LEU A 418 -18.68 1.49 19.26
C LEU A 418 -18.49 0.02 18.86
N ASP A 419 -18.44 -0.26 17.56
CA ASP A 419 -17.84 -1.49 17.02
C ASP A 419 -16.33 -1.26 16.87
N LYS A 420 -15.56 -1.66 17.88
CA LYS A 420 -14.10 -1.45 17.92
C LYS A 420 -13.37 -2.25 16.83
N ALA A 421 -13.89 -3.41 16.46
CA ALA A 421 -13.28 -4.24 15.42
C ALA A 421 -13.38 -3.58 14.03
N LYS A 422 -14.51 -2.92 13.77
CA LYS A 422 -14.77 -2.21 12.52
C LYS A 422 -14.44 -0.72 12.58
N GLN A 423 -14.01 -0.21 13.74
CA GLN A 423 -13.83 1.22 13.99
C GLN A 423 -15.06 2.05 13.57
N THR A 424 -16.24 1.61 13.96
CA THR A 424 -17.51 2.19 13.51
C THR A 424 -18.38 2.58 14.71
N VAL A 425 -18.94 3.79 14.65
CA VAL A 425 -20.02 4.20 15.56
C VAL A 425 -21.31 3.63 15.01
N VAL A 426 -21.92 2.68 15.75
CA VAL A 426 -23.08 1.89 15.26
C VAL A 426 -24.42 2.39 15.77
N ASN A 427 -24.44 3.19 16.85
CA ASN A 427 -25.64 3.82 17.39
C ASN A 427 -25.39 5.30 17.65
N GLU A 428 -26.44 6.09 17.65
CA GLU A 428 -26.40 7.46 18.19
C GLU A 428 -26.40 7.41 19.70
N THR A 429 -25.53 8.21 20.31
CA THR A 429 -25.41 8.28 21.77
C THR A 429 -26.72 8.72 22.42
N LYS A 430 -27.21 7.93 23.34
CA LYS A 430 -28.46 8.21 24.09
C LYS A 430 -28.27 9.27 25.16
N SER A 431 -27.02 9.69 25.46
CA SER A 431 -26.68 10.62 26.54
C SER A 431 -27.30 12.01 26.39
N GLY A 432 -27.78 12.36 25.18
CA GLY A 432 -28.27 13.71 24.87
C GLY A 432 -27.22 14.81 24.98
N LEU A 433 -25.96 14.44 25.30
CA LEU A 433 -24.87 15.39 25.47
C LEU A 433 -24.41 15.89 24.10
N SER A 434 -24.40 17.19 23.94
CA SER A 434 -24.04 17.86 22.70
C SER A 434 -23.11 19.03 23.00
N LEU A 435 -21.90 18.98 22.46
CA LEU A 435 -20.89 20.01 22.65
C LEU A 435 -20.92 20.95 21.47
N PHE A 436 -21.08 22.23 21.73
CA PHE A 436 -21.09 23.29 20.73
C PHE A 436 -19.86 24.16 20.89
N PHE A 437 -19.20 24.41 19.76
CA PHE A 437 -18.05 25.27 19.64
C PHE A 437 -18.27 26.29 18.52
N THR A 438 -17.67 27.47 18.65
CA THR A 438 -17.57 28.48 17.60
C THR A 438 -16.13 28.55 17.10
N PHE A 439 -15.95 28.75 15.79
CA PHE A 439 -14.62 28.95 15.22
C PHE A 439 -14.16 30.37 15.54
N GLN A 440 -12.90 30.50 15.93
CA GLN A 440 -12.17 31.76 15.98
C GLN A 440 -11.03 31.70 14.95
N SER A 441 -10.94 32.77 14.18
CA SER A 441 -9.87 33.02 13.21
C SER A 441 -8.58 33.45 13.91
#